data_3de4954ae2b3d7e62fc5c0171b1a1094
#
_entry.id   3de4954ae2b3d7e62fc5c0171b1a1094
#
_cell.length_a   1.000
_cell.length_b   1.000
_cell.length_c   1.000
_cell.angle_alpha   90.00
_cell.angle_beta   90.00
_cell.angle_gamma   90.00
#
_symmetry.space_group_name_H-M   'P 1'
#
loop_
_entity.id
_entity.type
_entity.pdbx_description
1 polymer ?
#
loop_
_entity_poly.entity_id
_entity_poly.type
_entity_poly.pdbx_seq_one_letter_code
_entity_poly.pdbx_strand_id
1 'polypeptide(L)'
;MPIVMPGLAGVLHAIPKDSHVGGDLYYLSACGAGIMSRMCIADVRGHGEGVADFAVWLEQVFSAHMNRHSPSGVLREVNQRAVKRGLCLMTTALCFSYNSLNGRLVFCNAGHPPLRICRAGSDRWEALEVHARDKSTPWNVPLAVTAEARYSVGKARLKPGDRLLIHTDGLTEAHDSEGRQLAETLWTPGRFPDSSAGPSEIASGLLKVLREHLANPAEADDDVTFTVLEVLPFQRGNRLMAYFRNNYGKSARKRKRAGQA
;
A
#
# COMPACT_ATOMS: atom_id res chain seq x y z
N MET A 1 -0.15 12.42 4.41
CA MET A 1 1.23 12.75 3.95
C MET A 1 1.23 12.86 2.43
N PRO A 2 1.73 13.94 1.82
CA PRO A 2 1.87 14.03 0.37
C PRO A 2 2.94 13.06 -0.15
N ILE A 3 2.70 12.48 -1.33
CA ILE A 3 3.62 11.61 -2.06
C ILE A 3 3.94 12.25 -3.40
N VAL A 4 5.23 12.32 -3.73
CA VAL A 4 5.70 12.70 -5.07
C VAL A 4 6.80 11.73 -5.47
N MET A 5 6.55 10.98 -6.55
CA MET A 5 7.49 9.99 -7.12
C MET A 5 7.57 10.19 -8.64
N PRO A 6 8.57 9.61 -9.33
CA PRO A 6 8.64 9.67 -10.80
C PRO A 6 7.35 9.22 -11.47
N GLY A 7 6.62 10.17 -12.08
CA GLY A 7 5.36 9.91 -12.79
C GLY A 7 4.14 9.60 -11.92
N LEU A 8 4.24 9.71 -10.59
CA LEU A 8 3.13 9.53 -9.65
C LEU A 8 3.13 10.65 -8.62
N ALA A 9 1.95 11.20 -8.32
CA ALA A 9 1.75 12.09 -7.18
C ALA A 9 0.45 11.74 -6.45
N GLY A 10 0.38 12.04 -5.17
CA GLY A 10 -0.82 11.77 -4.39
C GLY A 10 -0.63 11.97 -2.91
N VAL A 11 -1.44 11.26 -2.14
CA VAL A 11 -1.44 11.31 -0.68
C VAL A 11 -1.51 9.93 -0.07
N LEU A 12 -0.92 9.78 1.11
CA LEU A 12 -1.03 8.62 1.96
C LEU A 12 -1.58 9.04 3.31
N HIS A 13 -2.53 8.27 3.80
CA HIS A 13 -3.05 8.33 5.16
C HIS A 13 -2.73 7.03 5.87
N ALA A 14 -2.22 7.16 7.10
CA ALA A 14 -1.99 6.05 8.02
C ALA A 14 -2.54 6.48 9.37
N ILE A 15 -3.57 5.79 9.82
CA ILE A 15 -4.34 6.06 11.03
C ILE A 15 -4.19 4.81 11.90
N PRO A 16 -3.36 4.85 12.95
CA PRO A 16 -3.24 3.73 13.85
C PRO A 16 -4.51 3.58 14.69
N LYS A 17 -4.91 2.33 14.96
CA LYS A 17 -6.01 1.99 15.86
C LYS A 17 -5.78 2.55 17.26
N ASP A 18 -4.60 2.33 17.78
CA ASP A 18 -4.19 2.76 19.11
C ASP A 18 -3.09 3.84 19.03
N SER A 19 -2.80 4.48 20.16
CA SER A 19 -1.67 5.41 20.28
C SER A 19 -0.29 4.76 20.10
N HIS A 20 -0.26 3.42 19.99
CA HIS A 20 0.93 2.60 19.79
C HIS A 20 1.25 2.40 18.30
N VAL A 21 2.42 1.86 18.03
CA VAL A 21 2.87 1.55 16.67
C VAL A 21 2.03 0.41 16.10
N GLY A 22 1.22 0.70 15.09
CA GLY A 22 0.39 -0.28 14.40
C GLY A 22 1.17 -1.31 13.58
N GLY A 23 0.46 -2.36 13.12
CA GLY A 23 0.95 -3.41 12.23
C GLY A 23 1.18 -2.92 10.80
N ASP A 24 0.47 -1.87 10.38
CA ASP A 24 0.55 -1.29 9.05
C ASP A 24 1.92 -0.65 8.79
N LEU A 25 2.50 -0.99 7.65
CA LEU A 25 3.74 -0.37 7.18
C LEU A 25 3.68 -0.08 5.68
N TYR A 26 4.44 0.92 5.26
CA TYR A 26 4.63 1.23 3.85
C TYR A 26 6.08 1.64 3.57
N TYR A 27 6.54 1.34 2.37
CA TYR A 27 7.86 1.70 1.89
C TYR A 27 7.78 2.29 0.48
N LEU A 28 8.39 3.45 0.29
CA LEU A 28 8.42 4.18 -0.98
C LEU A 28 9.86 4.29 -1.48
N SER A 29 10.09 4.06 -2.75
CA SER A 29 11.40 4.18 -3.37
C SER A 29 11.31 4.69 -4.80
N ALA A 30 12.31 5.46 -5.19
CA ALA A 30 12.52 5.91 -6.56
C ALA A 30 13.93 5.54 -7.02
N CYS A 31 14.08 5.17 -8.30
CA CYS A 31 15.43 4.93 -8.82
C CYS A 31 16.17 6.27 -9.06
N GLY A 32 17.50 6.20 -9.00
CA GLY A 32 18.36 7.37 -9.22
C GLY A 32 18.19 8.03 -10.59
N ALA A 33 17.74 7.30 -11.61
CA ALA A 33 17.43 7.84 -12.93
C ALA A 33 16.09 8.63 -13.00
N GLY A 34 15.31 8.64 -11.90
CA GLY A 34 14.03 9.37 -11.82
C GLY A 34 12.92 8.85 -12.76
N ILE A 35 12.96 7.56 -13.12
CA ILE A 35 11.99 6.94 -14.04
C ILE A 35 11.18 5.81 -13.42
N MET A 36 11.64 5.27 -12.30
CA MET A 36 10.97 4.15 -11.63
C MET A 36 10.48 4.59 -10.25
N SER A 37 9.20 4.36 -10.00
CA SER A 37 8.56 4.48 -8.69
C SER A 37 8.22 3.10 -8.17
N ARG A 38 8.47 2.85 -6.90
CA ARG A 38 8.16 1.59 -6.24
C ARG A 38 7.50 1.86 -4.91
N MET A 39 6.53 1.04 -4.58
CA MET A 39 5.86 1.07 -3.29
C MET A 39 5.60 -0.34 -2.82
N CYS A 40 5.72 -0.52 -1.53
CA CYS A 40 5.16 -1.65 -0.82
C CYS A 40 4.28 -1.12 0.30
N ILE A 41 3.13 -1.76 0.49
CA ILE A 41 2.29 -1.65 1.67
C ILE A 41 2.15 -3.04 2.25
N ALA A 42 2.15 -3.17 3.55
CA ALA A 42 1.97 -4.43 4.23
C ALA A 42 1.27 -4.20 5.56
N ASP A 43 0.52 -5.20 5.98
CA ASP A 43 -0.14 -5.26 7.26
C ASP A 43 0.28 -6.53 8.00
N VAL A 44 0.75 -6.37 9.21
CA VAL A 44 1.22 -7.44 10.11
C VAL A 44 0.11 -7.77 11.08
N ARG A 45 -0.41 -8.98 11.00
CA ARG A 45 -1.48 -9.45 11.89
C ARG A 45 -1.09 -9.37 13.35
N GLY A 46 -1.91 -8.69 14.16
CA GLY A 46 -1.77 -8.59 15.61
C GLY A 46 -1.33 -7.22 16.07
N HIS A 47 -1.03 -7.08 17.35
CA HIS A 47 -0.66 -5.84 18.02
C HIS A 47 0.41 -6.07 19.09
N GLY A 48 1.01 -4.98 19.58
CA GLY A 48 1.97 -5.01 20.67
C GLY A 48 3.44 -4.98 20.22
N GLU A 49 4.35 -5.08 21.19
CA GLU A 49 5.79 -4.88 20.98
C GLU A 49 6.40 -5.84 19.94
N GLY A 50 6.00 -7.12 19.96
CA GLY A 50 6.51 -8.12 19.02
C GLY A 50 6.13 -7.83 17.58
N VAL A 51 4.93 -7.27 17.33
CA VAL A 51 4.48 -6.82 16.01
C VAL A 51 5.26 -5.58 15.59
N ALA A 52 5.49 -4.64 16.50
CA ALA A 52 6.27 -3.43 16.23
C ALA A 52 7.72 -3.74 15.83
N ASP A 53 8.38 -4.67 16.53
CA ASP A 53 9.74 -5.10 16.21
C ASP A 53 9.81 -5.84 14.87
N PHE A 54 8.82 -6.66 14.59
CA PHE A 54 8.72 -7.34 13.30
C PHE A 54 8.46 -6.35 12.15
N ALA A 55 7.60 -5.37 12.33
CA ALA A 55 7.34 -4.34 11.34
C ALA A 55 8.60 -3.49 11.04
N VAL A 56 9.42 -3.17 12.07
CA VAL A 56 10.71 -2.51 11.87
C VAL A 56 11.67 -3.37 11.06
N TRP A 57 11.77 -4.65 11.39
CA TRP A 57 12.59 -5.59 10.63
C TRP A 57 12.10 -5.73 9.18
N LEU A 58 10.79 -5.81 8.99
CA LEU A 58 10.18 -5.94 7.67
C LEU A 58 10.48 -4.71 6.79
N GLU A 59 10.39 -3.50 7.36
CA GLU A 59 10.78 -2.26 6.68
C GLU A 59 12.25 -2.30 6.22
N GLN A 60 13.16 -2.79 7.07
CA GLN A 60 14.58 -2.94 6.71
C GLN A 60 14.78 -3.92 5.55
N VAL A 61 14.06 -5.05 5.54
CA VAL A 61 14.13 -6.02 4.46
C VAL A 61 13.56 -5.43 3.15
N PHE A 62 12.42 -4.73 3.19
CA PHE A 62 11.90 -4.03 2.02
C PHE A 62 12.89 -2.99 1.50
N SER A 63 13.46 -2.18 2.38
CA SER A 63 14.47 -1.17 2.02
C SER A 63 15.68 -1.79 1.31
N ALA A 64 16.18 -2.90 1.79
CA ALA A 64 17.34 -3.59 1.23
C ALA A 64 17.07 -4.20 -0.16
N HIS A 65 15.83 -4.65 -0.43
CA HIS A 65 15.51 -5.46 -1.60
C HIS A 65 14.64 -4.76 -2.65
N MET A 66 13.88 -3.72 -2.29
CA MET A 66 12.94 -3.03 -3.16
C MET A 66 13.57 -2.51 -4.47
N ASN A 67 14.82 -2.06 -4.43
CA ASN A 67 15.52 -1.52 -5.60
C ASN A 67 16.29 -2.57 -6.42
N ARG A 68 16.44 -3.79 -5.90
CA ARG A 68 17.23 -4.85 -6.51
C ARG A 68 16.39 -5.89 -7.24
N HIS A 69 15.13 -6.06 -6.83
CA HIS A 69 14.26 -7.13 -7.30
C HIS A 69 12.98 -6.59 -7.95
N SER A 70 12.34 -7.44 -8.76
CA SER A 70 10.96 -7.23 -9.19
C SER A 70 10.01 -7.35 -7.99
N PRO A 71 8.76 -6.83 -8.07
CA PRO A 71 7.80 -6.96 -6.96
C PRO A 71 7.66 -8.39 -6.41
N SER A 72 7.55 -9.39 -7.30
CA SER A 72 7.50 -10.80 -6.86
C SER A 72 8.81 -11.30 -6.26
N GLY A 73 9.95 -10.81 -6.73
CA GLY A 73 11.26 -11.09 -6.14
C GLY A 73 11.41 -10.50 -4.74
N VAL A 74 10.88 -9.30 -4.52
CA VAL A 74 10.83 -8.67 -3.19
C VAL A 74 9.99 -9.52 -2.22
N LEU A 75 8.74 -9.84 -2.58
CA LEU A 75 7.86 -10.62 -1.70
C LEU A 75 8.43 -12.01 -1.41
N ARG A 76 9.03 -12.68 -2.40
CA ARG A 76 9.69 -13.98 -2.19
C ARG A 76 10.87 -13.88 -1.23
N GLU A 77 11.73 -12.89 -1.37
CA GLU A 77 12.88 -12.68 -0.48
C GLU A 77 12.43 -12.40 0.95
N VAL A 78 11.43 -11.52 1.11
CA VAL A 78 10.85 -11.22 2.43
C VAL A 78 10.25 -12.48 3.06
N ASN A 79 9.46 -13.24 2.31
CA ASN A 79 8.84 -14.48 2.79
C ASN A 79 9.88 -15.50 3.26
N GLN A 80 10.90 -15.77 2.44
CA GLN A 80 11.96 -16.72 2.78
C GLN A 80 12.71 -16.31 4.06
N ARG A 81 12.95 -15.02 4.25
CA ARG A 81 13.63 -14.51 5.45
C ARG A 81 12.74 -14.57 6.68
N ALA A 82 11.45 -14.28 6.55
CA ALA A 82 10.49 -14.36 7.64
C ALA A 82 10.35 -15.82 8.14
N VAL A 83 10.12 -16.76 7.22
CA VAL A 83 10.02 -18.18 7.53
C VAL A 83 11.32 -18.71 8.15
N LYS A 84 12.48 -18.39 7.58
CA LYS A 84 13.79 -18.82 8.12
C LYS A 84 14.05 -18.32 9.54
N ARG A 85 13.49 -17.19 9.90
CA ARG A 85 13.59 -16.64 11.27
C ARG A 85 12.62 -17.28 12.25
N GLY A 86 11.75 -18.17 11.81
CA GLY A 86 10.68 -18.73 12.63
C GLY A 86 9.63 -17.69 13.07
N LEU A 87 9.54 -16.57 12.33
CA LEU A 87 8.59 -15.51 12.62
C LEU A 87 7.25 -15.90 11.98
N CYS A 88 6.34 -16.42 12.80
CA CYS A 88 5.01 -16.84 12.36
C CYS A 88 3.99 -15.70 12.33
N LEU A 89 4.44 -14.47 12.17
CA LEU A 89 3.56 -13.29 12.04
C LEU A 89 3.06 -13.17 10.61
N MET A 90 1.88 -13.73 10.37
CA MET A 90 1.21 -13.64 9.08
C MET A 90 1.10 -12.17 8.66
N THR A 91 1.56 -11.87 7.47
CA THR A 91 1.62 -10.50 6.97
C THR A 91 1.05 -10.45 5.56
N THR A 92 0.07 -9.61 5.34
CA THR A 92 -0.38 -9.31 4.00
C THR A 92 0.53 -8.26 3.37
N ALA A 93 0.75 -8.31 2.05
CA ALA A 93 1.59 -7.31 1.39
C ALA A 93 1.25 -7.12 -0.09
N LEU A 94 1.32 -5.89 -0.55
CA LEU A 94 1.24 -5.53 -1.96
C LEU A 94 2.47 -4.71 -2.33
N CYS A 95 3.18 -5.13 -3.40
CA CYS A 95 4.30 -4.40 -3.95
C CYS A 95 4.05 -4.04 -5.40
N PHE A 96 4.43 -2.83 -5.81
CA PHE A 96 4.43 -2.47 -7.22
C PHE A 96 5.70 -1.71 -7.66
N SER A 97 5.96 -1.75 -8.97
CA SER A 97 6.92 -0.91 -9.67
C SER A 97 6.23 -0.25 -10.86
N TYR A 98 6.38 1.05 -10.97
CA TYR A 98 5.84 1.86 -12.07
C TYR A 98 6.97 2.52 -12.86
N ASN A 99 6.94 2.39 -14.18
CA ASN A 99 7.89 3.04 -15.08
C ASN A 99 7.21 4.22 -15.79
N SER A 100 7.63 5.44 -15.44
CA SER A 100 7.03 6.68 -15.96
C SER A 100 7.30 6.95 -17.44
N LEU A 101 8.34 6.31 -18.05
CA LEU A 101 8.63 6.49 -19.47
C LEU A 101 7.62 5.79 -20.37
N ASN A 102 7.14 4.62 -19.97
CA ASN A 102 6.30 3.79 -20.83
C ASN A 102 4.95 3.44 -20.20
N GLY A 103 4.66 3.99 -19.01
CA GLY A 103 3.42 3.76 -18.29
C GLY A 103 3.23 2.34 -17.76
N ARG A 104 4.29 1.52 -17.72
CA ARG A 104 4.19 0.11 -17.29
C ARG A 104 4.13 0.02 -15.77
N LEU A 105 3.03 -0.50 -15.27
CA LEU A 105 2.86 -0.96 -13.90
C LEU A 105 3.09 -2.47 -13.84
N VAL A 106 3.90 -2.90 -12.88
CA VAL A 106 4.10 -4.31 -12.50
C VAL A 106 3.82 -4.41 -11.02
N PHE A 107 2.97 -5.33 -10.62
CA PHE A 107 2.58 -5.48 -9.22
C PHE A 107 2.49 -6.94 -8.80
N CYS A 108 2.50 -7.17 -7.51
CA CYS A 108 2.45 -8.49 -6.90
C CYS A 108 1.74 -8.38 -5.55
N ASN A 109 0.93 -9.37 -5.22
CA ASN A 109 0.10 -9.39 -4.03
C ASN A 109 0.36 -10.66 -3.22
N ALA A 110 0.44 -10.52 -1.91
CA ALA A 110 0.60 -11.59 -0.92
C ALA A 110 -0.55 -11.52 0.08
N GLY A 111 -1.76 -11.92 -0.34
CA GLY A 111 -2.96 -11.95 0.51
C GLY A 111 -3.49 -10.56 0.93
N HIS A 112 -3.02 -9.49 0.32
CA HIS A 112 -3.41 -8.12 0.62
C HIS A 112 -4.66 -7.71 -0.20
N PRO A 113 -5.45 -6.72 0.23
CA PRO A 113 -6.49 -6.14 -0.61
C PRO A 113 -5.97 -5.76 -2.01
N PRO A 114 -6.77 -5.93 -3.07
CA PRO A 114 -6.29 -5.71 -4.43
C PRO A 114 -5.99 -4.23 -4.70
N LEU A 115 -4.92 -3.96 -5.46
CA LEU A 115 -4.69 -2.66 -6.07
C LEU A 115 -5.89 -2.29 -6.93
N ARG A 116 -6.45 -1.10 -6.72
CA ARG A 116 -7.54 -0.60 -7.55
C ARG A 116 -7.08 0.50 -8.49
N ILE A 117 -7.70 0.54 -9.66
CA ILE A 117 -7.45 1.55 -10.68
C ILE A 117 -8.76 2.23 -11.08
N CYS A 118 -8.71 3.56 -11.20
CA CYS A 118 -9.71 4.35 -11.90
C CYS A 118 -9.07 4.97 -13.13
N ARG A 119 -9.63 4.70 -14.29
CA ARG A 119 -9.12 5.24 -15.57
C ARG A 119 -9.45 6.71 -15.71
N ALA A 120 -8.57 7.46 -16.37
CA ALA A 120 -8.82 8.87 -16.67
C ALA A 120 -10.16 9.05 -17.41
N GLY A 121 -11.02 9.92 -16.88
CA GLY A 121 -12.37 10.15 -17.42
C GLY A 121 -13.42 9.09 -17.04
N SER A 122 -13.08 8.15 -16.14
CA SER A 122 -14.02 7.19 -15.57
C SER A 122 -14.30 7.53 -14.10
N ASP A 123 -15.46 7.12 -13.62
CA ASP A 123 -15.85 7.14 -12.21
C ASP A 123 -15.75 5.76 -11.54
N ARG A 124 -15.36 4.73 -12.30
CA ARG A 124 -15.36 3.34 -11.86
C ARG A 124 -13.97 2.90 -11.39
N TRP A 125 -13.91 2.36 -10.17
CA TRP A 125 -12.74 1.72 -9.59
C TRP A 125 -12.75 0.22 -9.82
N GLU A 126 -11.76 -0.28 -10.55
CA GLU A 126 -11.61 -1.70 -10.88
C GLU A 126 -10.46 -2.31 -10.08
N ALA A 127 -10.67 -3.51 -9.55
CA ALA A 127 -9.61 -4.26 -8.90
C ALA A 127 -8.65 -4.84 -9.95
N LEU A 128 -7.36 -4.65 -9.75
CA LEU A 128 -6.32 -5.31 -10.52
C LEU A 128 -5.91 -6.61 -9.80
N GLU A 129 -6.40 -7.72 -10.29
CA GLU A 129 -6.16 -9.02 -9.69
C GLU A 129 -4.93 -9.72 -10.28
N VAL A 130 -4.32 -10.58 -9.47
CA VAL A 130 -3.30 -11.54 -9.90
C VAL A 130 -3.78 -12.94 -9.62
N HIS A 131 -3.78 -13.78 -10.66
CA HIS A 131 -4.26 -15.14 -10.54
C HIS A 131 -3.12 -16.13 -10.33
N ALA A 132 -3.40 -17.17 -9.54
CA ALA A 132 -2.51 -18.32 -9.41
C ALA A 132 -2.30 -19.00 -10.77
N ARG A 133 -1.09 -19.50 -11.01
CA ARG A 133 -0.76 -20.21 -12.25
C ARG A 133 -1.23 -21.66 -12.26
N ASP A 134 -1.28 -22.26 -11.08
CA ASP A 134 -1.73 -23.63 -10.86
C ASP A 134 -2.32 -23.74 -9.44
N LYS A 135 -2.94 -24.89 -9.12
CA LYS A 135 -3.55 -25.14 -7.81
C LYS A 135 -2.65 -25.99 -6.89
N SER A 136 -1.50 -26.46 -7.37
CA SER A 136 -0.61 -27.36 -6.63
C SER A 136 0.35 -26.62 -5.71
N THR A 137 0.58 -25.34 -5.95
CA THR A 137 1.49 -24.48 -5.20
C THR A 137 0.70 -23.42 -4.43
N PRO A 138 1.09 -23.04 -3.20
CA PRO A 138 0.47 -21.92 -2.48
C PRO A 138 0.85 -20.57 -3.14
N TRP A 139 -0.02 -20.12 -4.05
CA TRP A 139 0.15 -18.84 -4.74
C TRP A 139 -0.49 -17.71 -3.97
N ASN A 140 0.21 -16.57 -3.94
CA ASN A 140 -0.28 -15.28 -3.45
C ASN A 140 -0.79 -15.31 -1.99
N VAL A 141 -0.40 -16.32 -1.22
CA VAL A 141 -0.71 -16.40 0.22
C VAL A 141 0.06 -15.32 1.00
N PRO A 142 -0.40 -14.91 2.18
CA PRO A 142 0.32 -13.97 3.02
C PRO A 142 1.77 -14.41 3.27
N LEU A 143 2.64 -13.44 3.58
CA LEU A 143 4.02 -13.67 3.96
C LEU A 143 4.10 -14.44 5.29
N ALA A 144 5.20 -15.15 5.51
CA ALA A 144 5.50 -15.93 6.69
C ALA A 144 4.57 -17.15 6.96
N VAL A 145 3.71 -17.51 6.01
CA VAL A 145 2.83 -18.69 6.13
C VAL A 145 3.55 -19.97 5.72
N THR A 146 4.25 -19.97 4.61
CA THR A 146 4.99 -21.14 4.10
C THR A 146 6.20 -20.74 3.24
N ALA A 147 7.26 -21.54 3.30
CA ALA A 147 8.47 -21.30 2.49
C ALA A 147 8.24 -21.52 0.99
N GLU A 148 7.30 -22.38 0.63
CA GLU A 148 6.95 -22.75 -0.75
C GLU A 148 6.10 -21.68 -1.45
N ALA A 149 5.65 -20.65 -0.74
CA ALA A 149 4.81 -19.59 -1.30
C ALA A 149 5.42 -18.96 -2.55
N ARG A 150 4.58 -18.79 -3.55
CA ARG A 150 4.92 -18.13 -4.82
C ARG A 150 3.99 -16.94 -5.06
N TYR A 151 4.51 -15.95 -5.75
CA TYR A 151 3.79 -14.70 -5.96
C TYR A 151 3.69 -14.40 -7.45
N SER A 152 2.44 -14.35 -7.94
CA SER A 152 2.11 -14.03 -9.32
C SER A 152 2.37 -12.56 -9.62
N VAL A 153 2.68 -12.27 -10.88
CA VAL A 153 2.95 -10.90 -11.34
C VAL A 153 1.80 -10.41 -12.20
N GLY A 154 1.13 -9.38 -11.72
CA GLY A 154 0.18 -8.59 -12.49
C GLY A 154 0.90 -7.50 -13.29
N LYS A 155 0.31 -7.11 -14.41
CA LYS A 155 0.82 -6.05 -15.28
C LYS A 155 -0.34 -5.21 -15.80
N ALA A 156 -0.15 -3.88 -15.76
CA ALA A 156 -1.07 -2.95 -16.39
C ALA A 156 -0.28 -1.85 -17.11
N ARG A 157 -0.94 -1.15 -18.01
CA ARG A 157 -0.41 0.06 -18.63
C ARG A 157 -1.25 1.24 -18.18
N LEU A 158 -0.60 2.20 -17.55
CA LEU A 158 -1.22 3.40 -17.03
C LEU A 158 -0.99 4.57 -18.00
N LYS A 159 -1.94 5.50 -18.00
CA LYS A 159 -1.91 6.76 -18.75
C LYS A 159 -1.98 7.94 -17.77
N PRO A 160 -1.49 9.11 -18.16
CA PRO A 160 -1.71 10.33 -17.37
C PRO A 160 -3.18 10.53 -17.02
N GLY A 161 -3.47 10.87 -15.78
CA GLY A 161 -4.81 11.01 -15.23
C GLY A 161 -5.43 9.71 -14.70
N ASP A 162 -4.85 8.51 -14.96
CA ASP A 162 -5.25 7.29 -14.26
C ASP A 162 -4.94 7.43 -12.77
N ARG A 163 -5.79 6.88 -11.91
CA ARG A 163 -5.63 6.91 -10.45
C ARG A 163 -5.50 5.51 -9.89
N LEU A 164 -4.69 5.37 -8.85
CA LEU A 164 -4.48 4.13 -8.11
C LEU A 164 -4.93 4.34 -6.67
N LEU A 165 -5.64 3.37 -6.12
CA LEU A 165 -5.95 3.25 -4.71
C LEU A 165 -5.37 1.95 -4.18
N ILE A 166 -4.59 2.07 -3.13
CA ILE A 166 -4.02 0.95 -2.37
C ILE A 166 -4.41 1.17 -0.91
N HIS A 167 -4.86 0.12 -0.23
CA HIS A 167 -5.31 0.22 1.16
C HIS A 167 -5.07 -1.09 1.91
N THR A 168 -4.93 -1.02 3.23
CA THR A 168 -5.01 -2.17 4.13
C THR A 168 -6.48 -2.54 4.37
N ASP A 169 -6.71 -3.73 4.89
CA ASP A 169 -8.06 -4.24 5.17
C ASP A 169 -8.82 -3.41 6.21
N GLY A 170 -8.13 -2.76 7.14
CA GLY A 170 -8.75 -1.86 8.11
C GLY A 170 -9.62 -0.75 7.50
N LEU A 171 -9.38 -0.38 6.22
CA LEU A 171 -10.31 0.52 5.52
C LEU A 171 -11.63 -0.18 5.14
N THR A 172 -11.56 -1.41 4.63
CA THR A 172 -12.70 -2.11 4.05
C THR A 172 -13.42 -3.02 5.04
N GLU A 173 -12.72 -3.50 6.06
CA GLU A 173 -13.26 -4.34 7.12
C GLU A 173 -13.77 -3.53 8.33
N ALA A 174 -13.66 -2.20 8.31
CA ALA A 174 -14.27 -1.33 9.31
C ALA A 174 -15.78 -1.62 9.46
N HIS A 175 -16.24 -1.84 10.69
CA HIS A 175 -17.63 -2.21 10.99
C HIS A 175 -18.47 -1.01 11.44
N ASP A 176 -19.75 -1.01 11.05
CA ASP A 176 -20.74 -0.11 11.58
C ASP A 176 -21.40 -0.67 12.88
N SER A 177 -22.35 0.07 13.45
CA SER A 177 -23.07 -0.37 14.66
C SER A 177 -23.92 -1.64 14.48
N GLU A 178 -24.15 -2.07 13.25
CA GLU A 178 -24.89 -3.30 12.91
C GLU A 178 -23.95 -4.44 12.54
N GLY A 179 -22.63 -4.22 12.62
CA GLY A 179 -21.59 -5.22 12.28
C GLY A 179 -21.36 -5.42 10.78
N ARG A 180 -21.83 -4.49 9.92
CA ARG A 180 -21.61 -4.55 8.48
C ARG A 180 -20.27 -3.92 8.11
N GLN A 181 -19.53 -4.57 7.24
CA GLN A 181 -18.24 -4.06 6.77
C GLN A 181 -18.42 -2.93 5.75
N LEU A 182 -17.53 -1.94 5.79
CA LEU A 182 -17.52 -0.84 4.81
C LEU A 182 -17.39 -1.36 3.37
N ALA A 183 -16.67 -2.45 3.15
CA ALA A 183 -16.53 -3.10 1.84
C ALA A 183 -17.86 -3.39 1.15
N GLU A 184 -18.91 -3.69 1.89
CA GLU A 184 -20.24 -4.03 1.35
C GLU A 184 -20.90 -2.87 0.61
N THR A 185 -20.57 -1.64 0.99
CA THR A 185 -21.21 -0.44 0.45
C THR A 185 -20.23 0.52 -0.24
N LEU A 186 -18.95 0.49 0.09
CA LEU A 186 -17.96 1.46 -0.39
C LEU A 186 -17.93 1.58 -1.93
N TRP A 187 -18.06 0.44 -2.62
CA TRP A 187 -17.93 0.38 -4.08
C TRP A 187 -19.26 0.56 -4.82
N THR A 188 -20.35 0.86 -4.09
CA THR A 188 -21.65 1.13 -4.71
C THR A 188 -21.68 2.55 -5.31
N PRO A 189 -22.44 2.76 -6.41
CA PRO A 189 -22.57 4.09 -7.00
C PRO A 189 -23.00 5.16 -6.00
N GLY A 190 -22.31 6.30 -6.00
CA GLY A 190 -22.59 7.43 -5.10
C GLY A 190 -22.02 7.31 -3.69
N ARG A 191 -21.49 6.17 -3.27
CA ARG A 191 -20.84 6.01 -1.95
C ARG A 191 -19.36 6.37 -2.01
N PHE A 192 -18.65 5.93 -3.06
CA PHE A 192 -17.25 6.28 -3.24
C PHE A 192 -17.11 7.77 -3.58
N PRO A 193 -16.08 8.47 -3.07
CA PRO A 193 -15.84 9.88 -3.41
C PRO A 193 -15.70 10.11 -4.92
N ASP A 194 -16.00 11.33 -5.35
CA ASP A 194 -15.89 11.74 -6.76
C ASP A 194 -14.51 11.39 -7.32
N SER A 195 -14.51 10.44 -8.24
CA SER A 195 -13.28 9.92 -8.86
C SER A 195 -12.66 10.90 -9.87
N SER A 196 -13.35 11.98 -10.24
CA SER A 196 -12.79 13.04 -11.08
C SER A 196 -11.96 14.04 -10.29
N ALA A 197 -12.15 14.08 -8.96
CA ALA A 197 -11.42 14.95 -8.05
C ALA A 197 -9.92 14.59 -7.96
N GLY A 198 -9.12 15.48 -7.41
CA GLY A 198 -7.71 15.24 -7.16
C GLY A 198 -7.47 14.19 -6.05
N PRO A 199 -6.26 13.59 -5.98
CA PRO A 199 -5.96 12.55 -4.98
C PRO A 199 -6.23 12.98 -3.53
N SER A 200 -5.98 14.23 -3.18
CA SER A 200 -6.23 14.75 -1.83
C SER A 200 -7.72 14.85 -1.49
N GLU A 201 -8.55 15.22 -2.47
CA GLU A 201 -10.00 15.34 -2.31
C GLU A 201 -10.63 13.94 -2.22
N ILE A 202 -10.21 13.00 -3.06
CA ILE A 202 -10.62 11.59 -2.98
C ILE A 202 -10.27 11.02 -1.60
N ALA A 203 -9.04 11.24 -1.13
CA ALA A 203 -8.60 10.76 0.17
C ALA A 203 -9.39 11.37 1.33
N SER A 204 -9.69 12.68 1.27
CA SER A 204 -10.53 13.35 2.25
C SER A 204 -11.97 12.82 2.24
N GLY A 205 -12.50 12.54 1.07
CA GLY A 205 -13.80 11.90 0.88
C GLY A 205 -13.85 10.48 1.48
N LEU A 206 -12.80 9.67 1.25
CA LEU A 206 -12.69 8.34 1.85
C LEU A 206 -12.65 8.40 3.38
N LEU A 207 -11.90 9.35 3.95
CA LEU A 207 -11.88 9.56 5.39
C LEU A 207 -13.26 9.97 5.94
N LYS A 208 -14.00 10.77 5.21
CA LYS A 208 -15.37 11.14 5.58
C LYS A 208 -16.29 9.91 5.54
N VAL A 209 -16.25 9.14 4.46
CA VAL A 209 -17.03 7.89 4.31
C VAL A 209 -16.73 6.90 5.43
N LEU A 210 -15.44 6.71 5.77
CA LEU A 210 -15.02 5.85 6.88
C LEU A 210 -15.60 6.34 8.22
N ARG A 211 -15.45 7.63 8.54
CA ARG A 211 -15.98 8.20 9.79
C ARG A 211 -17.49 8.12 9.92
N GLU A 212 -18.21 8.29 8.81
CA GLU A 212 -19.67 8.15 8.78
C GLU A 212 -20.13 6.70 8.88
N HIS A 213 -19.28 5.75 8.54
CA HIS A 213 -19.57 4.33 8.64
C HIS A 213 -19.32 3.77 10.03
N LEU A 214 -18.21 4.17 10.67
CA LEU A 214 -17.86 3.72 12.01
C LEU A 214 -18.91 4.16 13.03
N ALA A 215 -19.36 3.23 13.86
CA ALA A 215 -20.26 3.52 14.98
C ALA A 215 -19.66 4.54 15.96
N ASN A 216 -18.34 4.42 16.18
CA ASN A 216 -17.54 5.37 16.94
C ASN A 216 -16.26 5.69 16.16
N PRO A 217 -16.07 6.91 15.63
CA PRO A 217 -14.87 7.27 14.88
C PRO A 217 -13.54 7.14 15.63
N ALA A 218 -13.58 7.02 16.96
CA ALA A 218 -12.41 6.82 17.81
C ALA A 218 -12.06 5.33 18.01
N GLU A 219 -12.90 4.42 17.54
CA GLU A 219 -12.79 2.98 17.75
C GLU A 219 -12.72 2.24 16.40
N ALA A 220 -11.73 2.56 15.57
CA ALA A 220 -11.43 1.75 14.40
C ALA A 220 -11.01 0.34 14.85
N ASP A 221 -11.53 -0.69 14.18
CA ASP A 221 -11.26 -2.10 14.52
C ASP A 221 -9.82 -2.49 14.28
N ASP A 222 -9.12 -1.78 13.38
CA ASP A 222 -7.74 -2.03 13.01
C ASP A 222 -7.04 -0.74 12.54
N ASP A 223 -5.74 -0.81 12.28
CA ASP A 223 -4.98 0.24 11.62
C ASP A 223 -5.53 0.48 10.21
N VAL A 224 -5.69 1.75 9.84
CA VAL A 224 -6.17 2.10 8.50
C VAL A 224 -5.08 2.83 7.75
N THR A 225 -4.53 2.17 6.73
CA THR A 225 -3.58 2.81 5.82
C THR A 225 -4.11 2.76 4.39
N PHE A 226 -4.14 3.91 3.72
CA PHE A 226 -4.44 3.95 2.30
C PHE A 226 -3.67 5.06 1.58
N THR A 227 -3.50 4.89 0.27
CA THR A 227 -2.90 5.89 -0.61
C THR A 227 -3.70 6.03 -1.89
N VAL A 228 -3.90 7.28 -2.29
CA VAL A 228 -4.45 7.65 -3.60
C VAL A 228 -3.33 8.30 -4.40
N LEU A 229 -3.02 7.73 -5.55
CA LEU A 229 -1.99 8.22 -6.47
C LEU A 229 -2.61 8.55 -7.82
N GLU A 230 -2.15 9.62 -8.44
CA GLU A 230 -2.45 9.98 -9.83
C GLU A 230 -1.22 9.83 -10.71
N VAL A 231 -1.43 9.30 -11.90
CA VAL A 231 -0.39 9.19 -12.93
C VAL A 231 -0.19 10.55 -13.61
N LEU A 232 1.01 11.07 -13.48
CA LEU A 232 1.38 12.35 -14.07
C LEU A 232 1.94 12.19 -15.50
N PRO A 233 1.79 13.21 -16.37
CA PRO A 233 2.51 13.26 -17.63
C PRO A 233 4.01 13.15 -17.41
N PHE A 234 4.70 12.40 -18.28
CA PHE A 234 6.14 12.30 -18.22
C PHE A 234 6.81 13.64 -18.56
N GLN A 235 7.51 14.21 -17.59
CA GLN A 235 8.27 15.46 -17.76
C GLN A 235 9.77 15.19 -17.67
N ARG A 236 10.51 15.48 -18.74
CA ARG A 236 11.97 15.28 -18.79
C ARG A 236 12.76 16.10 -17.75
N GLY A 237 12.25 17.25 -17.31
CA GLY A 237 12.93 18.17 -16.38
C GLY A 237 12.80 17.85 -14.89
N ASN A 238 11.78 17.09 -14.46
CA ASN A 238 11.49 16.88 -13.03
C ASN A 238 12.25 15.69 -12.39
N ARG A 239 13.19 15.08 -13.13
CA ARG A 239 13.93 13.88 -12.67
C ARG A 239 14.70 14.08 -11.37
N LEU A 240 15.43 15.21 -11.27
CA LEU A 240 16.27 15.50 -10.10
C LEU A 240 15.43 15.98 -8.89
N MET A 241 14.42 16.79 -9.13
CA MET A 241 13.61 17.35 -8.04
C MET A 241 12.76 16.30 -7.33
N ALA A 242 12.17 15.35 -8.06
CA ALA A 242 11.44 14.21 -7.45
C ALA A 242 12.37 13.30 -6.64
N TYR A 243 13.58 13.05 -7.13
CA TYR A 243 14.60 12.27 -6.43
C TYR A 243 15.01 12.92 -5.11
N PHE A 244 15.29 14.23 -5.10
CA PHE A 244 15.70 14.95 -3.88
C PHE A 244 14.57 15.09 -2.85
N ARG A 245 13.33 15.33 -3.28
CA ARG A 245 12.18 15.42 -2.37
C ARG A 245 11.88 14.11 -1.64
N ASN A 246 12.04 12.97 -2.29
CA ASN A 246 11.66 11.67 -1.72
C ASN A 246 12.80 10.98 -0.96
N ASN A 247 14.06 11.19 -1.32
CA ASN A 247 15.19 10.63 -0.56
C ASN A 247 15.46 11.35 0.76
N TYR A 248 14.92 12.57 0.95
CA TYR A 248 14.95 13.30 2.22
C TYR A 248 13.62 13.31 2.96
N GLY A 249 12.56 12.76 2.37
CA GLY A 249 11.29 12.46 3.03
C GLY A 249 11.47 11.23 3.91
N LYS A 250 11.75 11.47 5.16
CA LYS A 250 11.87 10.49 6.24
C LYS A 250 10.83 9.40 6.12
N SER A 251 11.25 8.13 6.28
CA SER A 251 10.34 7.08 6.76
C SER A 251 9.51 7.69 7.89
N ALA A 252 8.20 7.64 7.78
CA ALA A 252 7.30 8.44 8.62
C ALA A 252 7.15 7.88 10.05
N ARG A 253 8.12 7.15 10.56
CA ARG A 253 8.29 6.88 11.98
C ARG A 253 9.19 7.95 12.61
N LYS A 254 8.62 9.11 12.94
CA LYS A 254 9.18 9.94 13.99
C LYS A 254 9.09 9.14 15.30
N ARG A 255 10.17 8.47 15.66
CA ARG A 255 10.42 8.16 17.07
C ARG A 255 10.31 9.48 17.83
N LYS A 256 9.21 9.70 18.56
CA LYS A 256 9.26 10.55 19.73
C LYS A 256 10.27 9.88 20.66
N ARG A 257 11.49 10.34 20.68
CA ARG A 257 12.37 10.12 21.83
C ARG A 257 11.57 10.66 23.01
N ALA A 258 11.12 9.76 23.87
CA ALA A 258 10.72 10.14 25.20
C ALA A 258 11.91 10.90 25.77
N GLY A 259 11.71 12.20 26.07
CA GLY A 259 12.70 12.99 26.78
C GLY A 259 12.90 12.34 28.14
N GLN A 260 14.11 11.95 28.41
CA GLN A 260 14.60 11.89 29.76
C GLN A 260 14.69 13.33 30.28
N ALA A 261 13.93 13.63 31.29
CA ALA A 261 14.20 14.55 32.37
C ALA A 261 13.36 14.12 33.56
#